data_771e93a860cb90427ce410000c77f4d4
#
_entry.id   771e93a860cb90427ce410000c77f4d4
#
_cell.length_a   1.000
_cell.length_b   1.000
_cell.length_c   1.000
_cell.angle_alpha   90.00
_cell.angle_beta   90.00
_cell.angle_gamma   90.00
#
_symmetry.space_group_name_H-M   'P 1'
#
loop_
_entity.id
_entity.type
_entity.pdbx_description
1 polymer ?
#
loop_
_entity_poly.entity_id
_entity_poly.type
_entity_poly.pdbx_seq_one_letter_code
_entity_poly.pdbx_strand_id
1 'polypeptide(L)'
;DSGVHAANYVAHVDVATPLDVKDTLHRLDRFLPTKIAVHEMVEITDRMHARFSAESRSYRYVIRRKQNPFGADMVWTHRRDMDFSLLKRAAEILLSQTEFAAFARTGSPVKTTLCNITHASWHQEGEEWVFQIRGNRFLRNMVRSLVGTMVELAQGQRDWDNWLSLFDGATRSDAGQSAPAKGLSFAGVTYPDSPFQSREHAPF
;
A
#
# COMPACT_ATOMS: atom_id res chain seq x y z
N ASP A 1 2.86 9.00 -1.73
CA ASP A 1 2.07 10.00 -0.99
C ASP A 1 2.83 10.45 0.26
N SER A 2 2.78 11.74 0.57
CA SER A 2 3.40 12.27 1.80
C SER A 2 2.74 11.64 3.04
N GLY A 3 3.57 11.22 4.02
CA GLY A 3 3.11 10.61 5.27
C GLY A 3 2.78 9.11 5.17
N VAL A 4 3.04 8.47 4.05
CA VAL A 4 2.96 7.01 3.89
C VAL A 4 4.32 6.40 4.25
N HIS A 5 4.30 5.28 4.94
CA HIS A 5 5.50 4.53 5.34
C HIS A 5 5.88 3.46 4.31
N ALA A 6 7.08 2.92 4.43
CA ALA A 6 7.54 1.79 3.65
C ALA A 6 8.39 0.85 4.51
N ALA A 7 8.00 -0.42 4.59
CA ALA A 7 8.78 -1.44 5.27
C ALA A 7 9.89 -2.01 4.37
N ASN A 8 9.55 -2.24 3.09
CA ASN A 8 10.47 -2.80 2.10
C ASN A 8 10.33 -2.03 0.78
N TYR A 9 11.09 -0.97 0.62
CA TYR A 9 11.10 -0.15 -0.60
C TYR A 9 12.31 -0.46 -1.46
N VAL A 10 12.12 -0.58 -2.76
CA VAL A 10 13.20 -0.79 -3.73
C VAL A 10 13.32 0.44 -4.62
N ALA A 11 14.52 0.96 -4.74
CA ALA A 11 14.89 2.02 -5.66
C ALA A 11 16.06 1.56 -6.54
N HIS A 12 16.24 2.17 -7.69
CA HIS A 12 17.44 2.00 -8.51
C HIS A 12 18.08 3.36 -8.77
N VAL A 13 19.37 3.35 -9.02
CA VAL A 13 20.16 4.52 -9.35
C VAL A 13 21.22 4.14 -10.38
N ASP A 14 21.41 5.01 -11.37
CA ASP A 14 22.50 4.89 -12.32
C ASP A 14 23.73 5.60 -11.76
N VAL A 15 24.88 4.95 -11.85
CA VAL A 15 26.16 5.47 -11.35
C VAL A 15 27.18 5.53 -12.48
N ALA A 16 27.96 6.61 -12.52
CA ALA A 16 28.97 6.81 -13.58
C ALA A 16 30.19 5.86 -13.45
N THR A 17 30.43 5.37 -12.24
CA THR A 17 31.56 4.47 -11.92
C THR A 17 31.10 3.37 -11.00
N PRO A 18 31.66 2.15 -11.10
CA PRO A 18 31.35 1.06 -10.18
C PRO A 18 31.53 1.49 -8.72
N LEU A 19 30.62 1.07 -7.86
CA LEU A 19 30.64 1.36 -6.43
C LEU A 19 31.16 0.15 -5.64
N ASP A 20 31.96 0.41 -4.60
CA ASP A 20 32.11 -0.57 -3.52
C ASP A 20 30.80 -0.62 -2.72
N VAL A 21 30.05 -1.69 -2.90
CA VAL A 21 28.73 -1.88 -2.28
C VAL A 21 28.82 -1.83 -0.75
N LYS A 22 29.83 -2.48 -0.16
CA LYS A 22 29.99 -2.57 1.30
C LYS A 22 30.32 -1.21 1.90
N ASP A 23 31.26 -0.49 1.31
CA ASP A 23 31.63 0.86 1.76
C ASP A 23 30.45 1.84 1.56
N THR A 24 29.75 1.73 0.43
CA THR A 24 28.58 2.58 0.14
C THR A 24 27.45 2.35 1.16
N LEU A 25 27.11 1.11 1.49
CA LEU A 25 26.11 0.80 2.51
C LEU A 25 26.51 1.36 3.87
N HIS A 26 27.77 1.21 4.28
CA HIS A 26 28.26 1.76 5.54
C HIS A 26 28.17 3.30 5.59
N ARG A 27 28.48 3.97 4.50
CA ARG A 27 28.35 5.45 4.41
C ARG A 27 26.90 5.89 4.44
N LEU A 28 26.01 5.19 3.75
CA LEU A 28 24.56 5.48 3.73
C LEU A 28 23.95 5.33 5.13
N ASP A 29 24.30 4.30 5.87
CA ASP A 29 23.82 4.07 7.24
C ASP A 29 24.20 5.23 8.18
N ARG A 30 25.36 5.84 8.00
CA ARG A 30 25.82 6.98 8.80
C ARG A 30 25.30 8.34 8.30
N PHE A 31 24.96 8.44 7.04
CA PHE A 31 24.54 9.70 6.40
C PHE A 31 23.02 9.91 6.46
N LEU A 32 22.26 8.84 6.34
CA LEU A 32 20.80 8.92 6.28
C LEU A 32 20.20 9.21 7.67
N PRO A 33 19.06 9.92 7.72
CA PRO A 33 18.36 10.12 8.97
C PRO A 33 17.86 8.78 9.52
N THR A 34 17.74 8.66 10.85
CA THR A 34 17.32 7.43 11.55
C THR A 34 15.99 6.84 11.11
N LYS A 35 15.21 7.57 10.32
CA LYS A 35 13.94 7.09 9.74
C LYS A 35 14.10 6.34 8.42
N ILE A 36 15.31 6.25 7.89
CA ILE A 36 15.63 5.57 6.63
C ILE A 36 16.80 4.63 6.87
N ALA A 37 16.62 3.36 6.54
CA ALA A 37 17.67 2.36 6.56
C ALA A 37 17.81 1.72 5.18
N VAL A 38 19.05 1.54 4.70
CA VAL A 38 19.35 0.78 3.48
C VAL A 38 19.90 -0.58 3.90
N HIS A 39 19.15 -1.63 3.61
CA HIS A 39 19.51 -2.98 4.06
C HIS A 39 20.38 -3.73 3.08
N GLU A 40 20.16 -3.52 1.80
CA GLU A 40 20.83 -4.27 0.73
C GLU A 40 21.01 -3.38 -0.50
N MET A 41 22.10 -3.57 -1.20
CA MET A 41 22.40 -2.95 -2.48
C MET A 41 22.99 -4.02 -3.40
N VAL A 42 22.47 -4.12 -4.61
CA VAL A 42 22.93 -5.10 -5.61
C VAL A 42 23.12 -4.43 -6.95
N GLU A 43 24.09 -4.90 -7.70
CA GLU A 43 24.24 -4.50 -9.10
C GLU A 43 23.18 -5.18 -9.95
N ILE A 44 22.58 -4.43 -10.86
CA ILE A 44 21.54 -4.91 -11.76
C ILE A 44 21.91 -4.58 -13.21
N THR A 45 21.27 -5.28 -14.14
CA THR A 45 21.41 -4.99 -15.57
C THR A 45 20.57 -3.77 -15.98
N ASP A 46 20.98 -3.09 -17.06
CA ASP A 46 20.26 -1.93 -17.64
C ASP A 46 18.78 -2.21 -18.00
N ARG A 47 18.39 -3.48 -18.05
CA ARG A 47 17.01 -3.89 -18.33
C ARG A 47 16.10 -3.84 -17.11
N MET A 48 16.67 -3.76 -15.91
CA MET A 48 15.90 -3.82 -14.67
C MET A 48 15.56 -2.42 -14.15
N HIS A 49 14.31 -2.21 -13.87
CA HIS A 49 13.81 -0.93 -13.37
C HIS A 49 12.91 -1.15 -12.13
N ALA A 50 13.23 -0.55 -11.00
CA ALA A 50 12.55 -0.78 -9.73
C ALA A 50 11.01 -0.61 -9.78
N ARG A 51 10.50 0.27 -10.65
CA ARG A 51 9.07 0.50 -10.81
C ARG A 51 8.44 -0.35 -11.92
N PHE A 52 9.08 -0.42 -13.09
CA PHE A 52 8.45 -0.98 -14.28
C PHE A 52 8.66 -2.48 -14.41
N SER A 53 9.75 -3.03 -13.86
CA SER A 53 9.98 -4.48 -13.84
C SER A 53 9.21 -5.20 -12.72
N ALA A 54 8.57 -4.47 -11.82
CA ALA A 54 7.85 -5.07 -10.71
C ALA A 54 6.53 -5.71 -11.18
N GLU A 55 6.29 -6.97 -10.78
CA GLU A 55 5.07 -7.73 -11.06
C GLU A 55 3.95 -7.41 -10.10
N SER A 56 4.25 -7.35 -8.81
CA SER A 56 3.24 -6.99 -7.82
C SER A 56 3.77 -6.03 -6.75
N ARG A 57 2.85 -5.37 -6.08
CA ARG A 57 3.07 -4.49 -4.93
C ARG A 57 2.11 -4.87 -3.84
N SER A 58 2.57 -4.78 -2.60
CA SER A 58 1.77 -5.07 -1.41
C SER A 58 1.74 -3.87 -0.48
N TYR A 59 0.60 -3.66 0.13
CA TYR A 59 0.39 -2.61 1.12
C TYR A 59 -0.27 -3.18 2.37
N ARG A 60 0.04 -2.59 3.51
CA ARG A 60 -0.58 -2.85 4.80
C ARG A 60 -1.14 -1.54 5.35
N TYR A 61 -2.39 -1.55 5.80
CA TYR A 61 -3.02 -0.42 6.46
C TYR A 61 -3.48 -0.82 7.86
N VAL A 62 -3.14 0.01 8.87
CA VAL A 62 -3.43 -0.32 10.28
C VAL A 62 -4.39 0.69 10.88
N ILE A 63 -5.46 0.17 11.50
CA ILE A 63 -6.43 0.92 12.28
C ILE A 63 -6.39 0.40 13.72
N ARG A 64 -6.37 1.31 14.69
CA ARG A 64 -6.47 1.01 16.12
C ARG A 64 -7.63 1.77 16.72
N ARG A 65 -8.42 1.11 17.58
CA ARG A 65 -9.57 1.75 18.22
C ARG A 65 -9.18 2.63 19.40
N LYS A 66 -8.25 2.16 20.22
CA LYS A 66 -7.79 2.86 21.42
C LYS A 66 -6.51 3.65 21.11
N GLN A 67 -6.40 4.80 21.77
CA GLN A 67 -5.18 5.58 21.69
C GLN A 67 -4.03 4.85 22.39
N ASN A 68 -2.89 4.76 21.71
CA ASN A 68 -1.64 4.28 22.26
C ASN A 68 -0.51 5.20 21.76
N PRO A 69 0.29 5.83 22.63
CA PRO A 69 1.36 6.72 22.21
C PRO A 69 2.48 6.00 21.44
N PHE A 70 2.68 4.69 21.69
CA PHE A 70 3.69 3.92 20.97
C PHE A 70 3.22 3.62 19.55
N GLY A 71 4.02 4.01 18.54
CA GLY A 71 3.70 3.83 17.13
C GLY A 71 2.50 4.63 16.63
N ALA A 72 2.12 5.71 17.30
CA ALA A 72 0.95 6.54 16.95
C ALA A 72 1.06 7.21 15.58
N ASP A 73 2.26 7.38 15.06
CA ASP A 73 2.58 7.91 13.73
C ASP A 73 2.47 6.87 12.61
N MET A 74 2.34 5.58 12.95
CA MET A 74 2.23 4.46 12.01
C MET A 74 0.83 3.82 11.97
N VAL A 75 -0.13 4.37 12.69
CA VAL A 75 -1.47 3.80 12.87
C VAL A 75 -2.54 4.89 12.79
N TRP A 76 -3.66 4.57 12.15
CA TRP A 76 -4.85 5.40 12.23
C TRP A 76 -5.66 5.07 13.48
N THR A 77 -5.64 5.93 14.50
CA THR A 77 -6.54 5.80 15.64
C THR A 77 -7.95 6.23 15.23
N HIS A 78 -8.86 5.26 15.17
CA HIS A 78 -10.25 5.47 14.77
C HIS A 78 -11.19 4.93 15.85
N ARG A 79 -11.86 5.83 16.58
CA ARG A 79 -12.60 5.50 17.81
C ARG A 79 -14.04 5.04 17.59
N ARG A 80 -14.60 5.30 16.40
CA ARG A 80 -15.99 4.92 16.09
C ARG A 80 -16.09 3.41 15.89
N ASP A 81 -17.26 2.88 16.27
CA ASP A 81 -17.56 1.47 16.01
C ASP A 81 -17.67 1.21 14.51
N MET A 82 -17.23 0.04 14.11
CA MET A 82 -17.24 -0.45 12.73
C MET A 82 -17.63 -1.92 12.74
N ASP A 83 -18.44 -2.34 11.79
CA ASP A 83 -18.71 -3.75 11.57
C ASP A 83 -17.54 -4.41 10.85
N PHE A 84 -16.79 -5.24 11.59
CA PHE A 84 -15.62 -5.93 11.05
C PHE A 84 -16.00 -6.98 9.98
N SER A 85 -17.19 -7.53 10.05
CA SER A 85 -17.69 -8.49 9.05
C SER A 85 -17.92 -7.81 7.69
N LEU A 86 -18.44 -6.58 7.71
CA LEU A 86 -18.58 -5.77 6.50
C LEU A 86 -17.23 -5.39 5.90
N LEU A 87 -16.22 -5.04 6.72
CA LEU A 87 -14.87 -4.78 6.24
C LEU A 87 -14.29 -5.98 5.48
N LYS A 88 -14.40 -7.20 6.07
CA LYS A 88 -13.93 -8.44 5.44
C LYS A 88 -14.63 -8.68 4.11
N ARG A 89 -15.96 -8.66 4.13
CA ARG A 89 -16.78 -8.87 2.93
C ARG A 89 -16.47 -7.84 1.84
N ALA A 90 -16.28 -6.56 2.20
CA ALA A 90 -15.94 -5.52 1.24
C ALA A 90 -14.56 -5.75 0.60
N ALA A 91 -13.58 -6.24 1.36
CA ALA A 91 -12.27 -6.57 0.83
C ALA A 91 -12.31 -7.74 -0.15
N GLU A 92 -13.12 -8.78 0.12
CA GLU A 92 -13.27 -9.94 -0.76
C GLU A 92 -13.78 -9.55 -2.16
N ILE A 93 -14.67 -8.56 -2.25
CA ILE A 93 -15.18 -8.05 -3.53
C ILE A 93 -14.05 -7.52 -4.42
N LEU A 94 -12.99 -6.94 -3.86
CA LEU A 94 -11.87 -6.38 -4.61
C LEU A 94 -11.17 -7.40 -5.52
N LEU A 95 -11.23 -8.69 -5.18
CA LEU A 95 -10.59 -9.77 -5.94
C LEU A 95 -11.27 -10.04 -7.29
N SER A 96 -12.54 -9.68 -7.41
CA SER A 96 -13.33 -9.86 -8.64
C SER A 96 -13.44 -8.57 -9.48
N GLN A 97 -12.92 -7.43 -8.96
CA GLN A 97 -13.01 -6.16 -9.64
C GLN A 97 -11.74 -5.87 -10.45
N THR A 98 -11.92 -5.16 -11.55
CA THR A 98 -10.79 -4.72 -12.38
C THR A 98 -10.76 -3.20 -12.57
N GLU A 99 -11.90 -2.52 -12.48
CA GLU A 99 -12.02 -1.07 -12.65
C GLU A 99 -12.00 -0.35 -11.30
N PHE A 100 -11.07 0.60 -11.15
CA PHE A 100 -10.84 1.31 -9.89
C PHE A 100 -10.82 2.84 -10.04
N ALA A 101 -11.48 3.39 -11.07
CA ALA A 101 -11.53 4.83 -11.34
C ALA A 101 -12.00 5.64 -10.13
N ALA A 102 -13.03 5.19 -9.42
CA ALA A 102 -13.57 5.83 -8.22
C ALA A 102 -12.54 5.99 -7.08
N PHE A 103 -11.48 5.22 -7.09
CA PHE A 103 -10.46 5.24 -6.04
C PHE A 103 -9.18 5.99 -6.45
N ALA A 104 -9.10 6.45 -7.70
CA ALA A 104 -7.97 7.21 -8.20
C ALA A 104 -8.01 8.68 -7.73
N ARG A 105 -6.86 9.26 -7.40
CA ARG A 105 -6.78 10.70 -7.11
C ARG A 105 -7.16 11.50 -8.36
N THR A 106 -8.08 12.45 -8.21
CA THR A 106 -8.48 13.37 -9.28
C THR A 106 -7.27 14.12 -9.87
N GLY A 107 -7.25 14.26 -11.19
CA GLY A 107 -6.18 14.96 -11.91
C GLY A 107 -4.86 14.18 -12.01
N SER A 108 -4.83 12.90 -11.65
CA SER A 108 -3.66 12.07 -11.89
C SER A 108 -3.61 11.63 -13.36
N PRO A 109 -2.50 11.88 -14.08
CA PRO A 109 -2.34 11.41 -15.44
C PRO A 109 -2.15 9.89 -15.42
N VAL A 110 -3.19 9.14 -15.77
CA VAL A 110 -3.14 7.68 -15.86
C VAL A 110 -3.62 7.23 -17.24
N LYS A 111 -2.91 6.26 -17.84
CA LYS A 111 -3.31 5.67 -19.11
C LYS A 111 -4.51 4.73 -18.98
N THR A 112 -4.68 4.13 -17.80
CA THR A 112 -5.75 3.20 -17.48
C THR A 112 -5.99 3.16 -15.98
N THR A 113 -7.24 2.95 -15.59
CA THR A 113 -7.70 2.74 -14.21
C THR A 113 -7.83 1.27 -13.83
N LEU A 114 -7.52 0.38 -14.79
CA LEU A 114 -7.55 -1.06 -14.58
C LEU A 114 -6.39 -1.51 -13.67
N CYS A 115 -6.74 -2.31 -12.65
CA CYS A 115 -5.83 -2.98 -11.74
C CYS A 115 -6.27 -4.42 -11.53
N ASN A 116 -5.33 -5.33 -11.33
CA ASN A 116 -5.61 -6.70 -10.94
C ASN A 116 -5.18 -6.91 -9.48
N ILE A 117 -6.15 -7.13 -8.60
CA ILE A 117 -5.94 -7.37 -7.18
C ILE A 117 -5.89 -8.88 -6.95
N THR A 118 -4.78 -9.38 -6.43
CA THR A 118 -4.55 -10.81 -6.19
C THR A 118 -4.71 -11.21 -4.73
N HIS A 119 -4.72 -10.23 -3.81
CA HIS A 119 -5.00 -10.44 -2.40
C HIS A 119 -5.64 -9.17 -1.81
N ALA A 120 -6.67 -9.34 -1.02
CA ALA A 120 -7.28 -8.27 -0.23
C ALA A 120 -7.98 -8.89 0.99
N SER A 121 -7.54 -8.53 2.19
CA SER A 121 -8.11 -9.10 3.41
C SER A 121 -8.03 -8.14 4.59
N TRP A 122 -9.00 -8.25 5.51
CA TRP A 122 -8.96 -7.67 6.84
C TRP A 122 -8.79 -8.76 7.88
N HIS A 123 -7.88 -8.56 8.83
CA HIS A 123 -7.70 -9.43 9.98
C HIS A 123 -7.37 -8.60 11.23
N GLN A 124 -7.40 -9.24 12.38
CA GLN A 124 -7.09 -8.61 13.65
C GLN A 124 -5.73 -9.08 14.17
N GLU A 125 -4.88 -8.13 14.53
CA GLU A 125 -3.61 -8.36 15.21
C GLU A 125 -3.65 -7.67 16.58
N GLY A 126 -3.92 -8.41 17.64
CA GLY A 126 -4.13 -7.82 18.96
C GLY A 126 -5.29 -6.82 18.98
N GLU A 127 -5.02 -5.55 19.29
CA GLU A 127 -6.01 -4.47 19.29
C GLU A 127 -6.10 -3.71 17.95
N GLU A 128 -5.36 -4.15 16.94
CA GLU A 128 -5.29 -3.51 15.62
C GLU A 128 -6.10 -4.28 14.59
N TRP A 129 -6.73 -3.54 13.71
CA TRP A 129 -7.34 -4.05 12.49
C TRP A 129 -6.44 -3.75 11.32
N VAL A 130 -6.07 -4.79 10.61
CA VAL A 130 -5.07 -4.74 9.56
C VAL A 130 -5.70 -5.10 8.23
N PHE A 131 -5.60 -4.17 7.29
CA PHE A 131 -5.91 -4.42 5.89
C PHE A 131 -4.65 -4.72 5.12
N GLN A 132 -4.67 -5.80 4.37
CA GLN A 132 -3.60 -6.22 3.48
C GLN A 132 -4.12 -6.30 2.06
N ILE A 133 -3.36 -5.74 1.11
CA ILE A 133 -3.74 -5.77 -0.31
C ILE A 133 -2.51 -5.97 -1.18
N ARG A 134 -2.63 -6.82 -2.21
CA ARG A 134 -1.62 -7.04 -3.25
C ARG A 134 -2.26 -6.95 -4.62
N GLY A 135 -1.54 -6.36 -5.56
CA GLY A 135 -1.97 -6.26 -6.95
C GLY A 135 -0.82 -5.93 -7.88
N ASN A 136 -1.08 -6.06 -9.18
CA ASN A 136 -0.08 -5.77 -10.22
C ASN A 136 0.30 -4.28 -10.26
N ARG A 137 -0.64 -3.41 -9.91
CA ARG A 137 -0.43 -1.96 -9.81
C ARG A 137 -1.49 -1.33 -8.92
N PHE A 138 -1.22 -0.10 -8.46
CA PHE A 138 -2.18 0.73 -7.76
C PHE A 138 -2.19 2.14 -8.35
N LEU A 139 -3.37 2.76 -8.38
CA LEU A 139 -3.54 4.15 -8.75
C LEU A 139 -3.10 5.05 -7.58
N ARG A 140 -2.76 6.29 -7.89
CA ARG A 140 -2.38 7.25 -6.86
C ARG A 140 -3.50 7.41 -5.83
N ASN A 141 -3.18 7.27 -4.54
CA ASN A 141 -4.11 7.35 -3.41
C ASN A 141 -5.13 6.20 -3.30
N MET A 142 -5.11 5.22 -4.21
CA MET A 142 -6.11 4.16 -4.32
C MET A 142 -6.31 3.39 -3.00
N VAL A 143 -5.26 2.87 -2.39
CA VAL A 143 -5.38 2.05 -1.16
C VAL A 143 -6.02 2.84 -0.02
N ARG A 144 -5.64 4.10 0.15
CA ARG A 144 -6.23 4.99 1.17
C ARG A 144 -7.71 5.28 0.89
N SER A 145 -8.06 5.46 -0.38
CA SER A 145 -9.45 5.67 -0.80
C SER A 145 -10.30 4.42 -0.55
N LEU A 146 -9.79 3.23 -0.90
CA LEU A 146 -10.43 1.95 -0.59
C LEU A 146 -10.68 1.78 0.91
N VAL A 147 -9.65 1.97 1.74
CA VAL A 147 -9.78 1.82 3.19
C VAL A 147 -10.80 2.82 3.77
N GLY A 148 -10.73 4.08 3.37
CA GLY A 148 -11.67 5.09 3.88
C GLY A 148 -13.12 4.78 3.50
N THR A 149 -13.35 4.34 2.27
CA THR A 149 -14.68 3.96 1.80
C THR A 149 -15.22 2.71 2.50
N MET A 150 -14.36 1.69 2.72
CA MET A 150 -14.73 0.50 3.50
C MET A 150 -15.06 0.85 4.96
N VAL A 151 -14.34 1.81 5.56
CA VAL A 151 -14.64 2.30 6.91
C VAL A 151 -16.01 3.02 6.95
N GLU A 152 -16.33 3.87 5.97
CA GLU A 152 -17.64 4.50 5.86
C GLU A 152 -18.77 3.48 5.71
N LEU A 153 -18.56 2.41 4.92
CA LEU A 153 -19.48 1.29 4.79
C LEU A 153 -19.67 0.57 6.14
N ALA A 154 -18.57 0.22 6.80
CA ALA A 154 -18.61 -0.50 8.09
C ALA A 154 -19.23 0.32 9.23
N GLN A 155 -19.34 1.63 9.08
CA GLN A 155 -20.03 2.56 9.99
C GLN A 155 -21.49 2.81 9.62
N GLY A 156 -22.00 2.20 8.56
CA GLY A 156 -23.36 2.44 8.07
C GLY A 156 -23.57 3.83 7.42
N GLN A 157 -22.51 4.53 7.07
CA GLN A 157 -22.57 5.83 6.34
C GLN A 157 -22.81 5.60 4.84
N ARG A 158 -22.59 4.38 4.38
CA ARG A 158 -22.87 3.87 3.03
C ARG A 158 -23.56 2.53 3.16
N ASP A 159 -24.38 2.18 2.19
CA ASP A 159 -24.94 0.85 2.05
C ASP A 159 -24.11 -0.03 1.11
N TRP A 160 -24.50 -1.29 1.04
CA TRP A 160 -23.82 -2.29 0.24
C TRP A 160 -23.95 -2.04 -1.27
N ASP A 161 -25.10 -1.56 -1.71
CA ASP A 161 -25.35 -1.30 -3.14
C ASP A 161 -24.50 -0.11 -3.62
N ASN A 162 -24.35 0.91 -2.79
CA ASN A 162 -23.43 2.00 -3.06
C ASN A 162 -21.97 1.50 -3.15
N TRP A 163 -21.53 0.59 -2.25
CA TRP A 163 -20.19 0.00 -2.35
C TRP A 163 -19.97 -0.70 -3.69
N LEU A 164 -20.93 -1.51 -4.14
CA LEU A 164 -20.84 -2.24 -5.41
C LEU A 164 -20.83 -1.30 -6.61
N SER A 165 -21.65 -0.24 -6.60
CA SER A 165 -21.72 0.74 -7.70
C SER A 165 -20.43 1.50 -7.96
N LEU A 166 -19.49 1.55 -6.99
CA LEU A 166 -18.21 2.22 -7.16
C LEU A 166 -17.27 1.56 -8.19
N PHE A 167 -17.57 0.35 -8.61
CA PHE A 167 -16.78 -0.39 -9.60
C PHE A 167 -17.40 -0.34 -11.01
N ASP A 168 -18.52 0.36 -11.19
CA ASP A 168 -19.23 0.49 -12.46
C ASP A 168 -19.42 1.97 -12.85
N GLY A 169 -18.41 2.52 -13.51
CA GLY A 169 -18.44 3.90 -14.06
C GLY A 169 -18.42 5.04 -13.03
N ALA A 170 -18.27 4.75 -11.76
CA ALA A 170 -18.20 5.77 -10.72
C ALA A 170 -16.88 6.57 -10.76
N THR A 171 -16.94 7.79 -10.20
CA THR A 171 -15.83 8.73 -10.13
C THR A 171 -15.27 8.89 -8.73
N ARG A 172 -14.18 9.62 -8.56
CA ARG A 172 -13.58 9.86 -7.24
C ARG A 172 -14.52 10.55 -6.24
N SER A 173 -15.45 11.35 -6.72
CA SER A 173 -16.45 12.03 -5.86
C SER A 173 -17.48 11.08 -5.26
N ASP A 174 -17.68 9.95 -5.85
CA ASP A 174 -18.65 8.94 -5.38
C ASP A 174 -18.07 8.06 -4.29
N ALA A 175 -16.76 7.89 -4.26
CA ALA A 175 -16.07 7.16 -3.19
C ALA A 175 -15.89 7.99 -1.91
N GLY A 176 -15.66 7.30 -0.80
CA GLY A 176 -15.47 7.90 0.50
C GLY A 176 -14.20 8.72 0.66
N GLN A 177 -14.08 9.37 1.82
CA GLN A 177 -12.88 10.13 2.17
C GLN A 177 -11.67 9.20 2.27
N SER A 178 -10.53 9.66 1.74
CA SER A 178 -9.28 8.87 1.85
C SER A 178 -8.83 8.74 3.30
N ALA A 179 -8.53 7.53 3.73
CA ALA A 179 -7.98 7.28 5.06
C ALA A 179 -6.64 8.01 5.28
N PRO A 180 -6.28 8.37 6.52
CA PRO A 180 -5.02 9.06 6.85
C PRO A 180 -3.79 8.31 6.32
N ALA A 181 -2.81 9.06 5.80
CA ALA A 181 -1.59 8.48 5.22
C ALA A 181 -0.79 7.64 6.22
N LYS A 182 -0.74 8.08 7.47
CA LYS A 182 0.07 7.47 8.54
C LYS A 182 -0.27 6.00 8.85
N GLY A 183 -1.49 5.54 8.56
CA GLY A 183 -1.85 4.13 8.72
C GLY A 183 -1.36 3.23 7.58
N LEU A 184 -0.91 3.80 6.45
CA LEU A 184 -0.51 3.06 5.27
C LEU A 184 1.00 2.83 5.25
N SER A 185 1.39 1.59 4.99
CA SER A 185 2.77 1.20 4.70
C SER A 185 2.85 0.43 3.38
N PHE A 186 3.82 0.78 2.55
CA PHE A 186 4.24 -0.08 1.45
C PHE A 186 4.94 -1.29 2.06
N ALA A 187 4.39 -2.49 1.87
CA ALA A 187 4.84 -3.70 2.53
C ALA A 187 5.90 -4.44 1.70
N GLY A 188 5.83 -4.35 0.37
CA GLY A 188 6.83 -4.98 -0.48
C GLY A 188 6.47 -4.98 -1.96
N VAL A 189 7.41 -5.46 -2.75
CA VAL A 189 7.34 -5.57 -4.21
C VAL A 189 7.93 -6.91 -4.63
N THR A 190 7.37 -7.52 -5.66
CA THR A 190 7.93 -8.73 -6.29
C THR A 190 8.42 -8.45 -7.70
N TYR A 191 9.48 -9.12 -8.09
CA TYR A 191 10.06 -9.08 -9.43
C TYR A 191 10.16 -10.50 -9.99
N PRO A 192 10.01 -10.71 -11.33
CA PRO A 192 10.12 -12.04 -11.94
C PRO A 192 11.50 -12.68 -11.67
N ASP A 193 12.55 -11.86 -11.80
CA ASP A 193 13.93 -12.25 -11.51
C ASP A 193 14.45 -11.34 -10.39
N SER A 194 14.13 -11.69 -9.13
CA SER A 194 14.58 -10.87 -8.00
C SER A 194 16.10 -10.85 -7.93
N PRO A 195 16.75 -9.68 -7.98
CA PRO A 195 18.19 -9.59 -7.84
C PRO A 195 18.64 -9.75 -6.39
N PHE A 196 17.69 -9.68 -5.45
CA PHE A 196 17.96 -9.78 -4.02
C PHE A 196 18.02 -11.24 -3.60
N GLN A 197 19.05 -11.63 -2.87
CA GLN A 197 19.13 -12.94 -2.24
C GLN A 197 18.02 -13.02 -1.20
N SER A 198 17.09 -13.91 -1.46
CA SER A 198 15.85 -14.15 -0.71
C SER A 198 15.93 -13.81 0.79
N ARG A 199 15.64 -12.59 1.16
CA ARG A 199 14.71 -12.42 2.25
C ARG A 199 13.35 -12.62 1.59
N GLU A 200 12.64 -13.68 1.98
CA GLU A 200 11.21 -13.68 1.84
C GLU A 200 10.76 -12.33 2.39
N HIS A 201 10.60 -11.38 1.51
CA HIS A 201 9.79 -10.21 1.77
C HIS A 201 8.40 -10.79 1.82
N ALA A 202 8.14 -11.54 2.91
CA ALA A 202 6.88 -12.18 3.13
C ALA A 202 5.84 -11.08 3.02
N PRO A 203 5.21 -10.97 1.85
CA PRO A 203 4.00 -10.23 1.80
C PRO A 203 3.02 -11.16 2.48
N PHE A 204 2.73 -10.82 3.76
CA PHE A 204 1.74 -11.54 4.53
C PHE A 204 1.62 -13.02 4.20
#